data_c4581b492769d83fd8070c1da33d51f8
#
_entry.id   c4581b492769d83fd8070c1da33d51f8
#
_cell.length_a   1.000
_cell.length_b   1.000
_cell.length_c   1.000
_cell.angle_alpha   90.00
_cell.angle_beta   90.00
_cell.angle_gamma   90.00
#
_symmetry.space_group_name_H-M   'P 1'
#
loop_
_entity.id
_entity.type
_entity.pdbx_description
1 polymer ?
#
loop_
_entity_poly.entity_id
_entity_poly.type
_entity_poly.pdbx_seq_one_letter_code
_entity_poly.pdbx_strand_id
1 'polypeptide(L)'
;MEHMRHVNFIAGMAAIVAVLSAVTPVASAADLLKLAAAQRGAWESAAPELGQSAGIFAKHGIALDLVYTRDGEVEPSVTSGSTDVGVGAGMIAVLRAYAKGAPVRVIGANTTGTANYWYVQANSPIKTVKDINGKTIAYWTSNPSSRYDVFDLIKQFSLKARPTVIGGAAAAFNQVMAGHVDVGWAEAPFGLEAIEQGKIRVVARAVDVPAIRRDTVRVVITNVDTLQKRKDVVARFMQAYRETIDWMYSDPAALKRYAEFAGVSEAFAQRLRDEFFTKNMLSPDRIIGLDAIMKEAITSRYIQTPLSKGQIAELIQIPAPVR
;
A
#
# COMPACT_ATOMS: atom_id res chain seq x y z
N MET A 1 78.07 -71.53 -17.37
CA MET A 1 77.43 -71.48 -18.68
C MET A 1 75.94 -71.39 -18.41
N GLU A 2 75.32 -70.60 -19.12
CA GLU A 2 73.88 -70.30 -19.23
C GLU A 2 73.32 -69.13 -18.42
N HIS A 3 73.04 -68.12 -19.20
CA HIS A 3 72.34 -66.87 -18.80
C HIS A 3 70.84 -67.10 -18.65
N MET A 4 70.28 -66.65 -17.55
CA MET A 4 68.84 -66.55 -17.39
C MET A 4 68.51 -65.06 -17.37
N ARG A 5 67.77 -64.61 -18.39
CA ARG A 5 67.21 -63.23 -18.55
C ARG A 5 65.95 -63.06 -17.74
N HIS A 6 66.01 -62.14 -16.81
CA HIS A 6 64.79 -61.68 -16.14
C HIS A 6 64.04 -60.61 -16.97
N VAL A 7 62.83 -60.91 -17.32
CA VAL A 7 61.87 -59.96 -17.95
C VAL A 7 61.07 -59.25 -16.85
N ASN A 8 61.32 -57.94 -16.71
CA ASN A 8 60.51 -57.11 -15.82
C ASN A 8 59.26 -56.67 -16.55
N PHE A 9 58.08 -57.05 -16.02
CA PHE A 9 56.76 -56.50 -16.38
C PHE A 9 56.50 -55.23 -15.58
N ILE A 10 56.50 -54.10 -16.26
CA ILE A 10 56.05 -52.85 -15.67
C ILE A 10 54.50 -52.71 -15.95
N ALA A 11 53.69 -52.89 -14.91
CA ALA A 11 52.24 -52.62 -14.97
C ALA A 11 52.00 -51.10 -14.81
N GLY A 12 51.65 -50.47 -15.92
CA GLY A 12 51.26 -49.06 -15.94
C GLY A 12 49.82 -48.88 -15.36
N MET A 13 49.76 -48.28 -14.23
CA MET A 13 48.46 -47.89 -13.62
C MET A 13 48.06 -46.51 -14.15
N ALA A 14 47.10 -46.47 -15.09
CA ALA A 14 46.53 -45.23 -15.61
C ALA A 14 45.53 -44.69 -14.55
N ALA A 15 45.89 -43.60 -13.85
CA ALA A 15 44.98 -42.86 -12.97
C ALA A 15 44.05 -41.97 -13.81
N ILE A 16 42.77 -42.34 -13.87
CA ILE A 16 41.72 -41.49 -14.45
C ILE A 16 41.37 -40.42 -13.42
N VAL A 17 41.85 -39.19 -13.61
CA VAL A 17 41.42 -38.01 -12.85
C VAL A 17 40.06 -37.53 -13.40
N ALA A 18 38.96 -37.88 -12.71
CA ALA A 18 37.67 -37.34 -13.00
C ALA A 18 37.60 -35.89 -12.47
N VAL A 19 37.68 -34.91 -13.36
CA VAL A 19 37.44 -33.49 -13.05
C VAL A 19 35.96 -33.32 -12.90
N LEU A 20 35.45 -33.33 -11.66
CA LEU A 20 34.10 -32.83 -11.33
C LEU A 20 34.09 -31.30 -11.53
N SER A 21 33.61 -30.85 -12.67
CA SER A 21 33.28 -29.46 -12.89
C SER A 21 32.09 -29.11 -11.98
N ALA A 22 32.36 -28.53 -10.81
CA ALA A 22 31.33 -27.92 -9.98
C ALA A 22 30.73 -26.73 -10.75
N VAL A 23 29.56 -26.93 -11.33
CA VAL A 23 28.75 -25.85 -11.89
C VAL A 23 28.26 -25.05 -10.68
N THR A 24 29.03 -24.03 -10.32
CA THR A 24 28.54 -23.02 -9.38
C THR A 24 27.38 -22.30 -10.05
N PRO A 25 26.16 -22.25 -9.42
CA PRO A 25 25.10 -21.46 -9.97
C PRO A 25 25.57 -19.99 -9.99
N VAL A 26 25.66 -19.42 -11.18
CA VAL A 26 25.89 -17.99 -11.35
C VAL A 26 24.65 -17.34 -10.70
N ALA A 27 24.85 -16.74 -9.53
CA ALA A 27 23.81 -15.91 -8.94
C ALA A 27 23.50 -14.80 -9.95
N SER A 28 22.34 -14.91 -10.60
CA SER A 28 21.86 -13.84 -11.48
C SER A 28 21.77 -12.57 -10.64
N ALA A 29 22.36 -11.48 -11.14
CA ALA A 29 22.21 -10.18 -10.47
C ALA A 29 20.71 -9.87 -10.33
N ALA A 30 20.30 -9.39 -9.14
CA ALA A 30 18.92 -9.02 -8.91
C ALA A 30 18.50 -7.90 -9.87
N ASP A 31 17.28 -8.01 -10.39
CA ASP A 31 16.69 -6.95 -11.22
C ASP A 31 16.41 -5.72 -10.36
N LEU A 32 17.06 -4.61 -10.67
CA LEU A 32 16.80 -3.34 -10.01
C LEU A 32 15.51 -2.71 -10.54
N LEU A 33 14.58 -2.38 -9.63
CA LEU A 33 13.38 -1.61 -9.90
C LEU A 33 13.44 -0.29 -9.14
N LYS A 34 13.31 0.83 -9.85
CA LYS A 34 13.09 2.15 -9.25
C LYS A 34 11.64 2.26 -8.83
N LEU A 35 11.40 2.49 -7.55
CA LEU A 35 10.06 2.49 -6.98
C LEU A 35 9.77 3.79 -6.23
N ALA A 36 8.68 4.48 -6.64
CA ALA A 36 8.12 5.57 -5.88
C ALA A 36 7.10 5.03 -4.88
N ALA A 37 7.27 5.32 -3.59
CA ALA A 37 6.29 5.03 -2.55
C ALA A 37 5.70 6.34 -2.01
N ALA A 38 4.38 6.34 -1.76
CA ALA A 38 3.75 7.45 -1.07
C ALA A 38 4.25 7.49 0.37
N GLN A 39 4.31 8.65 0.92
CA GLN A 39 4.55 9.03 2.33
C GLN A 39 5.29 7.97 3.19
N ARG A 40 6.55 8.28 3.51
CA ARG A 40 7.36 7.46 4.41
C ARG A 40 6.68 7.30 5.78
N GLY A 41 6.65 6.09 6.31
CA GLY A 41 6.08 5.78 7.62
C GLY A 41 4.57 5.49 7.63
N ALA A 42 3.85 5.62 6.49
CA ALA A 42 2.48 5.15 6.39
C ALA A 42 2.44 3.62 6.26
N TRP A 43 1.57 2.95 7.02
CA TRP A 43 1.47 1.48 7.05
C TRP A 43 1.21 0.89 5.67
N GLU A 44 0.25 1.45 4.93
CA GLU A 44 -0.15 0.99 3.61
C GLU A 44 0.93 1.14 2.54
N SER A 45 1.89 2.05 2.75
CA SER A 45 3.01 2.29 1.84
C SER A 45 4.31 1.61 2.29
N ALA A 46 4.31 0.91 3.43
CA ALA A 46 5.51 0.35 4.03
C ALA A 46 5.96 -0.99 3.41
N ALA A 47 5.07 -1.69 2.69
CA ALA A 47 5.37 -3.03 2.17
C ALA A 47 6.66 -3.10 1.33
N PRO A 48 7.01 -2.17 0.42
CA PRO A 48 8.26 -2.23 -0.31
C PRO A 48 9.50 -2.20 0.61
N GLU A 49 9.54 -1.28 1.57
CA GLU A 49 10.65 -1.14 2.51
C GLU A 49 10.77 -2.37 3.42
N LEU A 50 9.66 -2.79 4.01
CA LEU A 50 9.63 -3.92 4.93
C LEU A 50 10.00 -5.23 4.24
N GLY A 51 9.44 -5.48 3.06
CA GLY A 51 9.76 -6.68 2.27
C GLY A 51 11.21 -6.70 1.79
N GLN A 52 11.77 -5.53 1.41
CA GLN A 52 13.19 -5.45 1.05
C GLN A 52 14.07 -5.70 2.26
N SER A 53 13.81 -5.07 3.40
CA SER A 53 14.58 -5.27 4.63
C SER A 53 14.47 -6.69 5.18
N ALA A 54 13.36 -7.38 4.93
CA ALA A 54 13.16 -8.80 5.29
C ALA A 54 13.76 -9.77 4.26
N GLY A 55 14.32 -9.29 3.14
CA GLY A 55 14.89 -10.11 2.08
C GLY A 55 13.84 -10.80 1.19
N ILE A 56 12.56 -10.44 1.30
CA ILE A 56 11.48 -11.06 0.51
C ILE A 56 11.65 -10.73 -0.97
N PHE A 57 11.90 -9.46 -1.32
CA PHE A 57 12.15 -9.09 -2.72
C PHE A 57 13.39 -9.78 -3.31
N ALA A 58 14.45 -9.94 -2.51
CA ALA A 58 15.67 -10.62 -2.93
C ALA A 58 15.44 -12.10 -3.26
N LYS A 59 14.55 -12.81 -2.53
CA LYS A 59 14.13 -14.19 -2.87
C LYS A 59 13.50 -14.29 -4.26
N HIS A 60 12.86 -13.24 -4.72
CA HIS A 60 12.25 -13.14 -6.04
C HIS A 60 13.21 -12.53 -7.09
N GLY A 61 14.50 -12.38 -6.76
CA GLY A 61 15.52 -11.83 -7.65
C GLY A 61 15.32 -10.35 -7.96
N ILE A 62 14.77 -9.58 -7.01
CA ILE A 62 14.47 -8.14 -7.15
C ILE A 62 15.19 -7.34 -6.07
N ALA A 63 15.77 -6.21 -6.48
CA ALA A 63 16.24 -5.15 -5.61
C ALA A 63 15.43 -3.88 -5.88
N LEU A 64 15.07 -3.14 -4.84
CA LEU A 64 14.30 -1.90 -4.97
C LEU A 64 15.19 -0.68 -4.71
N ASP A 65 15.16 0.27 -5.64
CA ASP A 65 15.64 1.64 -5.42
C ASP A 65 14.45 2.51 -5.00
N LEU A 66 14.29 2.70 -3.69
CA LEU A 66 13.10 3.28 -3.09
C LEU A 66 13.22 4.80 -2.96
N VAL A 67 12.24 5.50 -3.51
CA VAL A 67 12.08 6.96 -3.36
C VAL A 67 10.73 7.26 -2.71
N TYR A 68 10.73 7.96 -1.60
CA TYR A 68 9.49 8.44 -0.98
C TYR A 68 9.10 9.79 -1.57
N THR A 69 7.88 9.87 -2.06
CA THR A 69 7.33 11.07 -2.69
C THR A 69 6.35 11.78 -1.75
N ARG A 70 6.05 13.04 -2.07
CA ARG A 70 4.94 13.74 -1.45
C ARG A 70 3.60 13.15 -1.93
N ASP A 71 2.53 13.45 -1.20
CA ASP A 71 1.19 13.06 -1.61
C ASP A 71 0.88 13.61 -3.01
N GLY A 72 0.35 12.73 -3.88
CA GLY A 72 0.03 13.05 -5.27
C GLY A 72 1.19 13.00 -6.26
N GLU A 73 2.43 12.72 -5.87
CA GLU A 73 3.61 12.69 -6.76
C GLU A 73 3.95 11.28 -7.30
N VAL A 74 3.36 10.21 -6.75
CA VAL A 74 3.63 8.82 -7.20
C VAL A 74 3.22 8.63 -8.65
N GLU A 75 2.02 9.04 -9.05
CA GLU A 75 1.53 8.89 -10.42
C GLU A 75 2.39 9.66 -11.43
N PRO A 76 2.72 10.95 -11.23
CA PRO A 76 3.61 11.69 -12.14
C PRO A 76 5.01 11.07 -12.28
N SER A 77 5.60 10.51 -11.22
CA SER A 77 6.93 9.89 -11.31
C SER A 77 6.96 8.64 -12.17
N VAL A 78 5.88 7.84 -12.15
CA VAL A 78 5.72 6.65 -12.99
C VAL A 78 5.40 7.04 -14.44
N THR A 79 4.50 7.97 -14.66
CA THR A 79 4.09 8.40 -16.02
C THR A 79 5.20 9.10 -16.77
N SER A 80 6.09 9.81 -16.08
CA SER A 80 7.30 10.41 -16.66
C SER A 80 8.42 9.40 -16.95
N GLY A 81 8.32 8.16 -16.42
CA GLY A 81 9.37 7.16 -16.51
C GLY A 81 10.54 7.39 -15.53
N SER A 82 10.39 8.32 -14.56
CA SER A 82 11.41 8.54 -13.51
C SER A 82 11.53 7.34 -12.59
N THR A 83 10.43 6.61 -12.40
CA THR A 83 10.36 5.35 -11.66
C THR A 83 9.62 4.28 -12.46
N ASP A 84 9.98 3.01 -12.24
CA ASP A 84 9.40 1.84 -12.90
C ASP A 84 8.03 1.48 -12.33
N VAL A 85 7.92 1.57 -10.99
CA VAL A 85 6.74 1.18 -10.21
C VAL A 85 6.39 2.29 -9.23
N GLY A 86 5.10 2.44 -8.95
CA GLY A 86 4.58 3.34 -7.93
C GLY A 86 3.65 2.60 -6.97
N VAL A 87 3.82 2.80 -5.66
CA VAL A 87 2.96 2.25 -4.61
C VAL A 87 2.27 3.38 -3.87
N GLY A 88 0.96 3.31 -3.76
CA GLY A 88 0.15 4.35 -3.09
C GLY A 88 -0.34 5.47 -4.01
N ALA A 89 -0.34 5.28 -5.33
CA ALA A 89 -0.95 6.25 -6.25
C ALA A 89 -2.47 6.33 -6.03
N GLY A 90 -3.02 7.55 -6.00
CA GLY A 90 -4.46 7.75 -5.87
C GLY A 90 -5.21 7.25 -7.11
N MET A 91 -6.23 6.38 -6.93
CA MET A 91 -6.94 5.76 -8.06
C MET A 91 -7.59 6.81 -8.99
N ILE A 92 -8.19 7.87 -8.45
CA ILE A 92 -8.79 8.95 -9.25
C ILE A 92 -7.72 9.72 -10.06
N ALA A 93 -6.54 9.94 -9.48
CA ALA A 93 -5.43 10.58 -10.20
C ALA A 93 -4.96 9.72 -11.37
N VAL A 94 -4.86 8.41 -11.16
CA VAL A 94 -4.51 7.43 -12.21
C VAL A 94 -5.56 7.39 -13.32
N LEU A 95 -6.87 7.38 -12.98
CA LEU A 95 -7.95 7.47 -13.96
C LEU A 95 -7.84 8.74 -14.80
N ARG A 96 -7.59 9.88 -14.15
CA ARG A 96 -7.40 11.18 -14.83
C ARG A 96 -6.21 11.17 -15.77
N ALA A 97 -5.07 10.64 -15.31
CA ALA A 97 -3.85 10.56 -16.13
C ALA A 97 -4.06 9.65 -17.34
N TYR A 98 -4.64 8.47 -17.13
CA TYR A 98 -4.96 7.55 -18.23
C TYR A 98 -5.93 8.16 -19.24
N ALA A 99 -7.00 8.81 -18.79
CA ALA A 99 -7.96 9.48 -19.68
C ALA A 99 -7.33 10.61 -20.52
N LYS A 100 -6.20 11.17 -20.07
CA LYS A 100 -5.38 12.15 -20.81
C LYS A 100 -4.31 11.50 -21.69
N GLY A 101 -4.27 10.16 -21.79
CA GLY A 101 -3.31 9.42 -22.60
C GLY A 101 -1.97 9.12 -21.91
N ALA A 102 -1.87 9.29 -20.59
CA ALA A 102 -0.64 8.93 -19.87
C ALA A 102 -0.35 7.41 -19.96
N PRO A 103 0.93 7.02 -20.12
CA PRO A 103 1.32 5.61 -20.30
C PRO A 103 1.36 4.85 -18.94
N VAL A 104 0.25 4.83 -18.22
CA VAL A 104 0.13 4.22 -16.90
C VAL A 104 -0.72 2.96 -16.93
N ARG A 105 -0.35 1.95 -16.12
CA ARG A 105 -1.11 0.71 -15.89
C ARG A 105 -1.21 0.43 -14.40
N VAL A 106 -2.39 -0.03 -13.96
CA VAL A 106 -2.62 -0.51 -12.60
C VAL A 106 -2.26 -1.98 -12.56
N ILE A 107 -1.30 -2.34 -11.71
CA ILE A 107 -0.81 -3.71 -11.53
C ILE A 107 -1.20 -4.33 -10.18
N GLY A 108 -1.90 -3.57 -9.33
CA GLY A 108 -2.43 -4.05 -8.07
C GLY A 108 -3.24 -2.98 -7.34
N ALA A 109 -4.11 -3.40 -6.43
CA ALA A 109 -4.61 -2.52 -5.40
C ALA A 109 -3.51 -2.28 -4.36
N ASN A 110 -3.56 -1.15 -3.66
CA ASN A 110 -2.70 -0.88 -2.51
C ASN A 110 -3.54 -0.74 -1.25
N THR A 111 -4.61 0.09 -1.30
CA THR A 111 -5.50 0.27 -0.17
C THR A 111 -6.95 0.36 -0.63
N THR A 112 -7.80 -0.46 -0.02
CA THR A 112 -9.27 -0.44 -0.18
C THR A 112 -9.90 0.07 1.11
N GLY A 113 -10.72 1.12 1.00
CA GLY A 113 -11.19 1.90 2.15
C GLY A 113 -10.17 2.93 2.63
N THR A 114 -10.46 3.59 3.73
CA THR A 114 -9.62 4.63 4.34
C THR A 114 -9.35 4.33 5.80
N ALA A 115 -8.27 4.87 6.35
CA ALA A 115 -7.94 4.82 7.77
C ALA A 115 -8.53 6.02 8.55
N ASN A 116 -9.55 6.68 7.99
CA ASN A 116 -10.25 7.78 8.64
C ASN A 116 -11.00 7.31 9.88
N TYR A 117 -11.09 8.18 10.86
CA TYR A 117 -11.87 7.95 12.06
C TYR A 117 -12.40 9.27 12.63
N TRP A 118 -13.45 9.14 13.43
CA TRP A 118 -14.09 10.26 14.10
C TRP A 118 -13.91 10.13 15.60
N TYR A 119 -13.60 11.25 16.22
CA TYR A 119 -13.26 11.31 17.63
C TYR A 119 -13.89 12.51 18.32
N VAL A 120 -13.95 12.43 19.63
CA VAL A 120 -14.41 13.48 20.53
C VAL A 120 -13.40 13.67 21.66
N GLN A 121 -13.52 14.75 22.43
CA GLN A 121 -12.80 14.84 23.70
C GLN A 121 -13.13 13.63 24.59
N ALA A 122 -12.18 13.16 25.38
CA ALA A 122 -12.36 11.95 26.20
C ALA A 122 -13.52 12.07 27.20
N ASN A 123 -13.76 13.27 27.72
CA ASN A 123 -14.84 13.60 28.67
C ASN A 123 -16.18 13.92 27.98
N SER A 124 -16.27 13.91 26.64
CA SER A 124 -17.49 14.20 25.90
C SER A 124 -18.64 13.26 26.27
N PRO A 125 -19.87 13.73 26.32
CA PRO A 125 -21.06 12.90 26.51
C PRO A 125 -21.35 11.99 25.29
N ILE A 126 -20.80 12.28 24.11
CA ILE A 126 -20.97 11.49 22.90
C ILE A 126 -20.23 10.16 23.09
N LYS A 127 -20.93 9.03 23.27
CA LYS A 127 -20.34 7.71 23.51
C LYS A 127 -20.35 6.82 22.27
N THR A 128 -21.32 7.00 21.41
CA THR A 128 -21.57 6.19 20.20
C THR A 128 -21.77 7.08 18.98
N VAL A 129 -21.75 6.48 17.79
CA VAL A 129 -22.01 7.19 16.54
C VAL A 129 -23.42 7.82 16.52
N LYS A 130 -24.41 7.24 17.22
CA LYS A 130 -25.78 7.77 17.29
C LYS A 130 -25.87 9.04 18.12
N ASP A 131 -24.99 9.25 19.08
CA ASP A 131 -24.97 10.46 19.91
C ASP A 131 -24.46 11.69 19.14
N ILE A 132 -24.00 11.51 17.91
CA ILE A 132 -23.61 12.59 16.99
C ILE A 132 -24.85 13.36 16.46
N ASN A 133 -26.07 12.88 16.69
CA ASN A 133 -27.29 13.61 16.30
C ASN A 133 -27.33 15.02 16.90
N GLY A 134 -27.57 16.02 16.04
CA GLY A 134 -27.61 17.44 16.42
C GLY A 134 -26.23 18.08 16.67
N LYS A 135 -25.15 17.33 16.52
CA LYS A 135 -23.78 17.76 16.78
C LYS A 135 -23.07 18.23 15.52
N THR A 136 -22.02 19.02 15.70
CA THR A 136 -21.11 19.41 14.62
C THR A 136 -20.07 18.31 14.38
N ILE A 137 -19.80 18.00 13.10
CA ILE A 137 -18.80 17.03 12.68
C ILE A 137 -17.86 17.63 11.64
N ALA A 138 -16.56 17.62 11.94
CA ALA A 138 -15.54 18.23 11.10
C ALA A 138 -15.28 17.42 9.81
N TYR A 139 -14.99 18.12 8.73
CA TYR A 139 -14.39 17.56 7.51
C TYR A 139 -13.50 18.59 6.81
N TRP A 140 -12.68 18.12 5.85
CA TRP A 140 -11.78 18.98 5.11
C TRP A 140 -12.07 18.92 3.61
N THR A 141 -12.31 20.09 2.99
CA THR A 141 -12.66 20.17 1.56
C THR A 141 -11.50 19.83 0.62
N SER A 142 -10.26 20.09 1.03
CA SER A 142 -9.07 19.74 0.25
C SER A 142 -8.67 18.27 0.34
N ASN A 143 -9.32 17.50 1.23
CA ASN A 143 -9.22 16.04 1.29
C ASN A 143 -10.58 15.44 0.90
N PRO A 144 -10.75 14.97 -0.35
CA PRO A 144 -12.02 14.41 -0.82
C PRO A 144 -12.51 13.25 0.05
N SER A 145 -11.64 12.33 0.50
CA SER A 145 -12.05 11.19 1.32
C SER A 145 -12.67 11.63 2.65
N SER A 146 -12.11 12.64 3.32
CA SER A 146 -12.66 13.18 4.56
C SER A 146 -14.10 13.67 4.39
N ARG A 147 -14.39 14.30 3.26
CA ARG A 147 -15.74 14.79 2.94
C ARG A 147 -16.70 13.62 2.68
N TYR A 148 -16.33 12.71 1.79
CA TYR A 148 -17.20 11.58 1.43
C TYR A 148 -17.47 10.69 2.62
N ASP A 149 -16.44 10.36 3.39
CA ASP A 149 -16.57 9.49 4.55
C ASP A 149 -17.49 10.08 5.61
N VAL A 150 -17.47 11.41 5.84
CA VAL A 150 -18.42 12.09 6.75
C VAL A 150 -19.87 11.98 6.25
N PHE A 151 -20.10 12.22 4.95
CA PHE A 151 -21.45 12.13 4.39
C PHE A 151 -21.95 10.68 4.33
N ASP A 152 -21.09 9.71 4.05
CA ASP A 152 -21.41 8.28 4.08
C ASP A 152 -21.69 7.80 5.50
N LEU A 153 -20.93 8.25 6.50
CA LEU A 153 -21.21 8.00 7.92
C LEU A 153 -22.60 8.53 8.30
N ILE A 154 -22.90 9.79 7.97
CA ILE A 154 -24.19 10.42 8.24
C ILE A 154 -25.32 9.64 7.58
N LYS A 155 -25.18 9.26 6.32
CA LYS A 155 -26.16 8.49 5.57
C LYS A 155 -26.34 7.08 6.15
N GLN A 156 -25.25 6.37 6.41
CA GLN A 156 -25.27 4.98 6.91
C GLN A 156 -26.02 4.88 8.24
N PHE A 157 -25.83 5.82 9.14
CA PHE A 157 -26.43 5.81 10.47
C PHE A 157 -27.66 6.73 10.59
N SER A 158 -28.12 7.32 9.47
CA SER A 158 -29.27 8.26 9.43
C SER A 158 -29.14 9.41 10.44
N LEU A 159 -27.93 9.98 10.55
CA LEU A 159 -27.62 11.00 11.53
C LEU A 159 -28.16 12.37 11.11
N LYS A 160 -28.61 13.17 12.10
CA LYS A 160 -28.95 14.60 11.95
C LYS A 160 -27.73 15.47 12.35
N ALA A 161 -26.52 15.06 12.02
CA ALA A 161 -25.30 15.82 12.29
C ALA A 161 -25.17 17.04 11.38
N ARG A 162 -24.38 18.03 11.80
CA ARG A 162 -24.06 19.23 11.02
C ARG A 162 -22.61 19.17 10.53
N PRO A 163 -22.36 18.76 9.28
CA PRO A 163 -21.02 18.78 8.71
C PRO A 163 -20.46 20.20 8.70
N THR A 164 -19.25 20.37 9.23
CA THR A 164 -18.60 21.67 9.39
C THR A 164 -17.23 21.62 8.72
N VAL A 165 -17.00 22.55 7.79
CA VAL A 165 -15.70 22.69 7.13
C VAL A 165 -14.69 23.21 8.13
N ILE A 166 -13.70 22.37 8.43
CA ILE A 166 -12.51 22.76 9.20
C ILE A 166 -11.31 22.52 8.31
N GLY A 167 -10.13 22.83 8.63
CA GLY A 167 -8.93 22.48 7.86
C GLY A 167 -8.53 21.01 8.01
N GLY A 168 -7.25 20.71 7.82
CA GLY A 168 -6.71 19.36 7.99
C GLY A 168 -6.84 18.83 9.43
N ALA A 169 -6.40 17.60 9.64
CA ALA A 169 -6.56 16.87 10.90
C ALA A 169 -6.06 17.65 12.13
N ALA A 170 -4.96 18.39 12.01
CA ALA A 170 -4.44 19.22 13.11
C ALA A 170 -5.39 20.38 13.47
N ALA A 171 -5.99 21.03 12.47
CA ALA A 171 -6.97 22.09 12.71
C ALA A 171 -8.26 21.52 13.34
N ALA A 172 -8.73 20.35 12.84
CA ALA A 172 -9.88 19.66 13.43
C ALA A 172 -9.61 19.29 14.89
N PHE A 173 -8.41 18.80 15.20
CA PHE A 173 -8.01 18.47 16.57
C PHE A 173 -8.07 19.69 17.49
N ASN A 174 -7.49 20.81 17.08
CA ASN A 174 -7.49 22.05 17.88
C ASN A 174 -8.92 22.55 18.11
N GLN A 175 -9.80 22.51 17.10
CA GLN A 175 -11.21 22.96 17.24
C GLN A 175 -12.01 22.05 18.18
N VAL A 176 -11.78 20.74 18.15
CA VAL A 176 -12.40 19.80 19.10
C VAL A 176 -11.90 20.05 20.51
N MET A 177 -10.59 20.21 20.70
CA MET A 177 -10.01 20.44 22.03
C MET A 177 -10.44 21.80 22.62
N ALA A 178 -10.72 22.79 21.78
CA ALA A 178 -11.30 24.08 22.19
C ALA A 178 -12.82 24.04 22.42
N GLY A 179 -13.50 22.92 22.09
CA GLY A 179 -14.96 22.80 22.22
C GLY A 179 -15.77 23.53 21.14
N HIS A 180 -15.14 24.02 20.07
CA HIS A 180 -15.82 24.70 18.98
C HIS A 180 -16.49 23.74 18.00
N VAL A 181 -16.00 22.49 17.92
CA VAL A 181 -16.57 21.39 17.14
C VAL A 181 -16.75 20.19 18.05
N ASP A 182 -17.91 19.53 17.97
CA ASP A 182 -18.22 18.40 18.83
C ASP A 182 -17.42 17.13 18.44
N VAL A 183 -17.31 16.87 17.12
CA VAL A 183 -16.71 15.64 16.56
C VAL A 183 -15.64 16.01 15.54
N GLY A 184 -14.41 15.60 15.80
CA GLY A 184 -13.29 15.72 14.89
C GLY A 184 -13.20 14.53 13.94
N TRP A 185 -12.40 14.71 12.90
CA TRP A 185 -11.96 13.62 12.02
C TRP A 185 -10.44 13.62 11.97
N ALA A 186 -9.88 12.45 11.73
CA ALA A 186 -8.47 12.27 11.39
C ALA A 186 -8.29 11.02 10.52
N GLU A 187 -7.13 10.92 9.90
CA GLU A 187 -6.63 9.72 9.26
C GLU A 187 -5.44 9.20 10.07
N ALA A 188 -5.48 7.92 10.41
CA ALA A 188 -4.37 7.30 11.14
C ALA A 188 -3.06 7.36 10.28
N PRO A 189 -1.89 7.67 10.86
CA PRO A 189 -1.60 7.60 12.30
C PRO A 189 -1.84 8.91 13.09
N PHE A 190 -2.29 10.01 12.48
CA PHE A 190 -2.53 11.26 13.21
C PHE A 190 -3.48 11.03 14.41
N GLY A 191 -3.15 11.60 15.55
CA GLY A 191 -4.01 11.59 16.75
C GLY A 191 -3.96 10.30 17.58
N LEU A 192 -3.28 9.23 17.16
CA LEU A 192 -3.19 7.99 17.93
C LEU A 192 -2.52 8.21 19.29
N GLU A 193 -1.50 9.06 19.36
CA GLU A 193 -0.88 9.46 20.63
C GLU A 193 -1.89 10.15 21.58
N ALA A 194 -2.74 11.01 21.06
CA ALA A 194 -3.76 11.69 21.86
C ALA A 194 -4.84 10.70 22.37
N ILE A 195 -5.10 9.62 21.64
CA ILE A 195 -5.95 8.51 22.09
C ILE A 195 -5.26 7.74 23.22
N GLU A 196 -3.97 7.42 23.09
CA GLU A 196 -3.18 6.73 24.12
C GLU A 196 -3.08 7.54 25.41
N GLN A 197 -2.93 8.87 25.28
CA GLN A 197 -2.91 9.79 26.41
C GLN A 197 -4.29 10.06 27.01
N GLY A 198 -5.35 9.45 26.49
CA GLY A 198 -6.71 9.63 26.98
C GLY A 198 -7.25 11.06 26.78
N LYS A 199 -6.71 11.83 25.84
CA LYS A 199 -7.20 13.19 25.50
C LYS A 199 -8.42 13.16 24.60
N ILE A 200 -8.47 12.20 23.69
CA ILE A 200 -9.58 12.00 22.77
C ILE A 200 -10.03 10.53 22.80
N ARG A 201 -11.24 10.28 22.31
CA ARG A 201 -11.83 8.96 22.19
C ARG A 201 -12.47 8.78 20.83
N VAL A 202 -12.17 7.67 20.17
CA VAL A 202 -12.78 7.28 18.89
C VAL A 202 -14.25 6.91 19.10
N VAL A 203 -15.14 7.42 18.24
CA VAL A 203 -16.58 7.12 18.23
C VAL A 203 -17.01 6.34 17.00
N ALA A 204 -16.24 6.40 15.91
CA ALA A 204 -16.42 5.58 14.71
C ALA A 204 -15.12 5.53 13.91
N ARG A 205 -14.92 4.43 13.17
CA ARG A 205 -13.83 4.26 12.19
C ARG A 205 -14.42 4.01 10.82
N ALA A 206 -13.75 4.47 9.77
CA ALA A 206 -14.15 4.22 8.40
C ALA A 206 -14.22 2.71 8.08
N VAL A 207 -13.31 1.92 8.64
CA VAL A 207 -13.30 0.45 8.49
C VAL A 207 -14.56 -0.24 9.03
N ASP A 208 -15.29 0.40 9.95
CA ASP A 208 -16.52 -0.13 10.53
C ASP A 208 -17.76 0.28 9.71
N VAL A 209 -17.61 1.15 8.69
CA VAL A 209 -18.70 1.68 7.86
C VAL A 209 -18.69 0.98 6.50
N PRO A 210 -19.65 0.09 6.21
CA PRO A 210 -19.66 -0.68 4.95
C PRO A 210 -19.63 0.17 3.68
N ALA A 211 -20.22 1.36 3.69
CA ALA A 211 -20.22 2.27 2.54
C ALA A 211 -18.81 2.79 2.22
N ILE A 212 -17.95 2.97 3.23
CA ILE A 212 -16.60 3.52 3.09
C ILE A 212 -15.58 2.43 2.72
N ARG A 213 -15.79 1.18 3.16
CA ARG A 213 -14.88 0.04 2.93
C ARG A 213 -14.82 -0.45 1.49
N ARG A 214 -15.64 0.08 0.59
CA ARG A 214 -15.95 -0.58 -0.71
C ARG A 214 -15.05 -0.19 -1.85
N ASP A 215 -14.29 0.89 -1.74
CA ASP A 215 -13.60 1.46 -2.89
C ASP A 215 -12.09 1.37 -2.71
N THR A 216 -11.40 0.90 -3.78
CA THR A 216 -9.94 0.93 -3.82
C THR A 216 -9.47 2.36 -4.07
N VAL A 217 -8.98 3.00 -3.02
CA VAL A 217 -8.58 4.42 -3.05
C VAL A 217 -7.15 4.62 -3.53
N ARG A 218 -6.25 3.65 -3.27
CA ARG A 218 -4.86 3.69 -3.69
C ARG A 218 -4.47 2.41 -4.42
N VAL A 219 -3.56 2.54 -5.38
CA VAL A 219 -3.16 1.45 -6.29
C VAL A 219 -1.65 1.36 -6.43
N VAL A 220 -1.20 0.19 -6.88
CA VAL A 220 0.14 -0.07 -7.37
C VAL A 220 0.11 0.11 -8.89
N ILE A 221 1.01 0.93 -9.42
CA ILE A 221 1.06 1.29 -10.84
C ILE A 221 2.44 1.05 -11.44
N THR A 222 2.47 0.89 -12.76
CA THR A 222 3.68 0.88 -13.57
C THR A 222 3.45 1.64 -14.87
N ASN A 223 4.51 2.00 -15.57
CA ASN A 223 4.36 2.54 -16.92
C ASN A 223 4.30 1.41 -17.98
N VAL A 224 3.79 1.76 -19.16
CA VAL A 224 3.62 0.82 -20.28
C VAL A 224 4.95 0.21 -20.70
N ASP A 225 6.00 1.00 -20.77
CA ASP A 225 7.33 0.57 -21.18
C ASP A 225 7.90 -0.49 -20.26
N THR A 226 7.84 -0.27 -18.94
CA THR A 226 8.26 -1.24 -17.93
C THR A 226 7.44 -2.52 -18.04
N LEU A 227 6.11 -2.39 -18.16
CA LEU A 227 5.23 -3.56 -18.26
C LEU A 227 5.49 -4.40 -19.51
N GLN A 228 5.80 -3.77 -20.64
CA GLN A 228 6.08 -4.47 -21.91
C GLN A 228 7.48 -5.09 -21.94
N LYS A 229 8.49 -4.34 -21.52
CA LYS A 229 9.90 -4.74 -21.62
C LYS A 229 10.37 -5.65 -20.48
N ARG A 230 9.69 -5.57 -19.31
CA ARG A 230 10.08 -6.24 -18.06
C ARG A 230 8.89 -6.95 -17.41
N LYS A 231 8.02 -7.57 -18.21
CA LYS A 231 6.77 -8.20 -17.74
C LYS A 231 7.00 -9.26 -16.66
N ASP A 232 8.04 -10.06 -16.79
CA ASP A 232 8.44 -11.07 -15.80
C ASP A 232 8.90 -10.44 -14.48
N VAL A 233 9.65 -9.32 -14.55
CA VAL A 233 10.11 -8.58 -13.37
C VAL A 233 8.91 -7.98 -12.62
N VAL A 234 7.95 -7.40 -13.34
CA VAL A 234 6.71 -6.87 -12.75
C VAL A 234 5.89 -8.00 -12.09
N ALA A 235 5.83 -9.17 -12.72
CA ALA A 235 5.12 -10.32 -12.14
C ALA A 235 5.81 -10.82 -10.84
N ARG A 236 7.15 -10.93 -10.82
CA ARG A 236 7.91 -11.30 -9.62
C ARG A 236 7.83 -10.23 -8.52
N PHE A 237 7.83 -8.95 -8.90
CA PHE A 237 7.59 -7.85 -7.97
C PHE A 237 6.23 -8.00 -7.28
N MET A 238 5.15 -8.22 -8.04
CA MET A 238 3.81 -8.38 -7.46
C MET A 238 3.69 -9.65 -6.61
N GLN A 239 4.44 -10.71 -6.92
CA GLN A 239 4.51 -11.91 -6.07
C GLN A 239 5.21 -11.60 -4.74
N ALA A 240 6.38 -10.94 -4.77
CA ALA A 240 7.08 -10.50 -3.57
C ALA A 240 6.26 -9.50 -2.75
N TYR A 241 5.51 -8.62 -3.40
CA TYR A 241 4.60 -7.67 -2.75
C TYR A 241 3.49 -8.37 -1.98
N ARG A 242 2.86 -9.41 -2.57
CA ARG A 242 1.85 -10.25 -1.89
C ARG A 242 2.44 -10.98 -0.69
N GLU A 243 3.59 -11.64 -0.88
CA GLU A 243 4.31 -12.32 0.22
C GLU A 243 4.64 -11.35 1.36
N THR A 244 5.03 -10.13 1.02
CA THR A 244 5.30 -9.10 2.02
C THR A 244 4.04 -8.70 2.79
N ILE A 245 2.91 -8.47 2.11
CA ILE A 245 1.64 -8.18 2.77
C ILE A 245 1.25 -9.34 3.70
N ASP A 246 1.38 -10.58 3.26
CA ASP A 246 1.08 -11.76 4.09
C ASP A 246 1.98 -11.79 5.33
N TRP A 247 3.27 -11.57 5.15
CA TRP A 247 4.24 -11.52 6.24
C TRP A 247 3.96 -10.37 7.23
N MET A 248 3.58 -9.19 6.76
CA MET A 248 3.23 -8.04 7.61
C MET A 248 2.11 -8.34 8.63
N TYR A 249 1.24 -9.31 8.31
CA TYR A 249 0.11 -9.68 9.16
C TYR A 249 0.26 -11.04 9.88
N SER A 250 1.24 -11.84 9.52
CA SER A 250 1.43 -13.18 10.09
C SER A 250 2.65 -13.30 11.01
N ASP A 251 3.66 -12.42 10.85
CA ASP A 251 4.91 -12.50 11.59
C ASP A 251 5.11 -11.30 12.52
N PRO A 252 5.29 -11.52 13.83
CA PRO A 252 5.58 -10.42 14.77
C PRO A 252 6.82 -9.59 14.42
N ALA A 253 7.81 -10.18 13.74
CA ALA A 253 9.00 -9.45 13.29
C ALA A 253 8.68 -8.29 12.35
N ALA A 254 7.55 -8.37 11.62
CA ALA A 254 7.09 -7.28 10.75
C ALA A 254 6.72 -6.02 11.54
N LEU A 255 6.04 -6.16 12.68
CA LEU A 255 5.71 -5.03 13.55
C LEU A 255 6.94 -4.34 14.09
N LYS A 256 7.92 -5.13 14.56
CA LYS A 256 9.17 -4.60 15.06
C LYS A 256 9.90 -3.80 13.97
N ARG A 257 10.03 -4.36 12.76
CA ARG A 257 10.67 -3.67 11.64
C ARG A 257 9.92 -2.40 11.24
N TYR A 258 8.59 -2.45 11.23
CA TYR A 258 7.80 -1.27 10.96
C TYR A 258 7.99 -0.19 12.03
N ALA A 259 7.99 -0.57 13.31
CA ALA A 259 8.20 0.36 14.41
C ALA A 259 9.56 1.08 14.30
N GLU A 260 10.63 0.33 13.99
CA GLU A 260 11.97 0.87 13.72
C GLU A 260 11.96 1.81 12.49
N PHE A 261 11.34 1.39 11.39
CA PHE A 261 11.25 2.18 10.16
C PHE A 261 10.47 3.47 10.32
N ALA A 262 9.32 3.42 11.01
CA ALA A 262 8.43 4.56 11.22
C ALA A 262 8.85 5.44 12.42
N GLY A 263 9.76 4.96 13.28
CA GLY A 263 10.18 5.68 14.49
C GLY A 263 9.10 5.72 15.57
N VAL A 264 8.30 4.63 15.70
CA VAL A 264 7.19 4.51 16.65
C VAL A 264 7.40 3.29 17.57
N SER A 265 6.59 3.16 18.63
CA SER A 265 6.60 1.95 19.47
C SER A 265 5.93 0.77 18.75
N GLU A 266 6.33 -0.48 19.13
CA GLU A 266 5.66 -1.68 18.61
C GLU A 266 4.17 -1.72 18.98
N ALA A 267 3.82 -1.25 20.19
CA ALA A 267 2.42 -1.16 20.63
C ALA A 267 1.61 -0.19 19.73
N PHE A 268 2.22 0.96 19.35
CA PHE A 268 1.61 1.89 18.39
C PHE A 268 1.46 1.24 17.01
N ALA A 269 2.50 0.57 16.52
CA ALA A 269 2.47 -0.14 15.24
C ALA A 269 1.39 -1.24 15.21
N GLN A 270 1.27 -2.02 16.28
CA GLN A 270 0.24 -3.04 16.45
C GLN A 270 -1.16 -2.43 16.42
N ARG A 271 -1.37 -1.36 17.15
CA ARG A 271 -2.65 -0.66 17.17
C ARG A 271 -3.03 -0.10 15.81
N LEU A 272 -2.08 0.54 15.11
CA LEU A 272 -2.27 1.07 13.77
C LEU A 272 -2.72 -0.03 12.80
N ARG A 273 -2.00 -1.17 12.79
CA ARG A 273 -2.33 -2.33 11.97
C ARG A 273 -3.71 -2.90 12.31
N ASP A 274 -3.96 -3.19 13.57
CA ASP A 274 -5.10 -4.01 14.00
C ASP A 274 -6.41 -3.20 14.02
N GLU A 275 -6.34 -1.90 14.33
CA GLU A 275 -7.53 -1.06 14.44
C GLU A 275 -7.86 -0.27 13.16
N PHE A 276 -6.86 0.06 12.32
CA PHE A 276 -7.05 0.99 11.19
C PHE A 276 -6.71 0.38 9.83
N PHE A 277 -5.80 -0.59 9.77
CA PHE A 277 -5.40 -1.23 8.51
C PHE A 277 -5.56 -2.74 8.59
N THR A 278 -6.76 -3.24 8.36
CA THR A 278 -6.96 -4.70 8.31
C THR A 278 -6.27 -5.29 7.07
N LYS A 279 -5.85 -6.57 7.14
CA LYS A 279 -5.20 -7.26 6.02
C LYS A 279 -5.98 -7.15 4.71
N ASN A 280 -7.31 -7.26 4.78
CA ASN A 280 -8.17 -7.21 3.59
C ASN A 280 -8.14 -5.84 2.89
N MET A 281 -7.81 -4.76 3.59
CA MET A 281 -7.65 -3.43 2.98
C MET A 281 -6.43 -3.36 2.07
N LEU A 282 -5.40 -4.18 2.35
CA LEU A 282 -4.14 -4.17 1.60
C LEU A 282 -4.06 -5.28 0.55
N SER A 283 -5.14 -6.04 0.32
CA SER A 283 -5.16 -7.11 -0.70
C SER A 283 -4.92 -6.54 -2.11
N PRO A 284 -3.81 -6.93 -2.80
CA PRO A 284 -3.45 -6.30 -4.08
C PRO A 284 -4.18 -6.89 -5.30
N ASP A 285 -4.99 -7.94 -5.13
CA ASP A 285 -5.40 -8.81 -6.22
C ASP A 285 -6.59 -8.30 -7.04
N ARG A 286 -7.29 -7.27 -6.57
CA ARG A 286 -8.46 -6.74 -7.29
C ARG A 286 -8.76 -5.29 -6.92
N ILE A 287 -9.28 -4.56 -7.90
CA ILE A 287 -9.86 -3.23 -7.69
C ILE A 287 -11.33 -3.41 -7.32
N ILE A 288 -11.74 -2.82 -6.21
CA ILE A 288 -13.11 -2.86 -5.71
C ILE A 288 -13.73 -1.47 -5.87
N GLY A 289 -15.04 -1.41 -6.13
CA GLY A 289 -15.80 -0.16 -6.20
C GLY A 289 -15.52 0.69 -7.45
N LEU A 290 -14.96 0.14 -8.52
CA LEU A 290 -14.53 0.90 -9.69
C LEU A 290 -15.64 1.78 -10.28
N ASP A 291 -16.90 1.31 -10.29
CA ASP A 291 -18.04 2.08 -10.80
C ASP A 291 -18.32 3.32 -9.94
N ALA A 292 -18.22 3.18 -8.62
CA ALA A 292 -18.38 4.29 -7.67
C ALA A 292 -17.24 5.30 -7.81
N ILE A 293 -15.99 4.81 -7.90
CA ILE A 293 -14.79 5.63 -8.13
C ILE A 293 -14.90 6.41 -9.45
N MET A 294 -15.36 5.74 -10.51
CA MET A 294 -15.53 6.36 -11.82
C MET A 294 -16.62 7.45 -11.80
N LYS A 295 -17.76 7.16 -11.14
CA LYS A 295 -18.83 8.15 -10.93
C LYS A 295 -18.32 9.36 -10.17
N GLU A 296 -17.52 9.15 -9.13
CA GLU A 296 -16.90 10.20 -8.37
C GLU A 296 -15.93 11.03 -9.20
N ALA A 297 -15.07 10.37 -10.00
CA ALA A 297 -14.14 11.04 -10.88
C ALA A 297 -14.84 11.95 -11.92
N ILE A 298 -16.03 11.56 -12.39
CA ILE A 298 -16.88 12.37 -13.28
C ILE A 298 -17.51 13.53 -12.51
N THR A 299 -18.12 13.26 -11.33
CA THR A 299 -18.79 14.28 -10.51
C THR A 299 -17.82 15.38 -10.10
N SER A 300 -16.60 15.00 -9.74
CA SER A 300 -15.51 15.92 -9.38
C SER A 300 -14.75 16.49 -10.60
N ARG A 301 -15.20 16.20 -11.82
CA ARG A 301 -14.63 16.70 -13.08
C ARG A 301 -13.17 16.31 -13.33
N TYR A 302 -12.71 15.19 -12.76
CA TYR A 302 -11.39 14.63 -13.06
C TYR A 302 -11.35 13.93 -14.41
N ILE A 303 -12.46 13.29 -14.80
CA ILE A 303 -12.70 12.76 -16.15
C ILE A 303 -14.06 13.27 -16.67
N GLN A 304 -14.25 13.29 -17.98
CA GLN A 304 -15.48 13.80 -18.58
C GLN A 304 -16.52 12.69 -18.81
N THR A 305 -16.08 11.51 -19.17
CA THR A 305 -16.90 10.35 -19.49
C THR A 305 -16.34 9.10 -18.83
N PRO A 306 -17.17 8.08 -18.55
CA PRO A 306 -16.68 6.83 -18.01
C PRO A 306 -15.78 6.12 -19.03
N LEU A 307 -14.77 5.41 -18.53
CA LEU A 307 -13.94 4.57 -19.37
C LEU A 307 -14.75 3.37 -19.89
N SER A 308 -14.57 3.02 -21.16
CA SER A 308 -15.15 1.81 -21.75
C SER A 308 -14.54 0.54 -21.10
N LYS A 309 -15.22 -0.61 -21.26
CA LYS A 309 -14.71 -1.90 -20.80
C LYS A 309 -13.32 -2.21 -21.39
N GLY A 310 -13.07 -1.86 -22.64
CA GLY A 310 -11.76 -2.03 -23.27
C GLY A 310 -10.68 -1.19 -22.61
N GLN A 311 -10.96 0.09 -22.33
CA GLN A 311 -10.05 0.99 -21.62
C GLN A 311 -9.78 0.55 -20.18
N ILE A 312 -10.80 0.04 -19.49
CA ILE A 312 -10.64 -0.53 -18.14
C ILE A 312 -9.71 -1.76 -18.18
N ALA A 313 -9.93 -2.68 -19.14
CA ALA A 313 -9.08 -3.86 -19.30
C ALA A 313 -7.64 -3.49 -19.72
N GLU A 314 -7.47 -2.43 -20.48
CA GLU A 314 -6.15 -1.88 -20.81
C GLU A 314 -5.47 -1.25 -19.58
N LEU A 315 -6.20 -0.46 -18.81
CA LEU A 315 -5.66 0.22 -17.63
C LEU A 315 -5.30 -0.75 -16.51
N ILE A 316 -6.16 -1.75 -16.22
CA ILE A 316 -6.01 -2.65 -15.08
C ILE A 316 -5.44 -3.99 -15.55
N GLN A 317 -4.17 -4.23 -15.25
CA GLN A 317 -3.41 -5.41 -15.67
C GLN A 317 -2.70 -6.04 -14.46
N ILE A 318 -3.48 -6.55 -13.51
CA ILE A 318 -2.95 -7.19 -12.30
C ILE A 318 -2.40 -8.58 -12.65
N PRO A 319 -1.10 -8.84 -12.44
CA PRO A 319 -0.53 -10.17 -12.68
C PRO A 319 -1.17 -11.20 -11.77
N ALA A 320 -1.57 -12.34 -12.34
CA ALA A 320 -2.15 -13.43 -11.56
C ALA A 320 -1.13 -13.94 -10.50
N PRO A 321 -1.61 -14.36 -9.31
CA PRO A 321 -0.77 -15.05 -8.36
C PRO A 321 -0.19 -16.32 -8.99
N VAL A 322 1.12 -16.54 -8.81
CA VAL A 322 1.74 -17.82 -9.19
C VAL A 322 1.32 -18.85 -8.15
N ARG A 323 0.70 -19.94 -8.61
CA ARG A 323 0.28 -21.06 -7.77
C ARG A 323 1.44 -21.97 -7.41
#